data_80a41a823f822412c45b950bcb62137e
#
_entry.id   80a41a823f822412c45b950bcb62137e
#
_cell.length_a   1.000
_cell.length_b   1.000
_cell.length_c   1.000
_cell.angle_alpha   90.00
_cell.angle_beta   90.00
_cell.angle_gamma   90.00
#
_symmetry.space_group_name_H-M   'P 1'
#
loop_
_entity.id
_entity.type
_entity.pdbx_description
1 polymer ?
#
loop_
_entity_poly.entity_id
_entity_poly.type
_entity_poly.pdbx_seq_one_letter_code
_entity_poly.pdbx_strand_id
1 'polypeptide(L)'
;TVSGRYYAMDRDNNWDRVEKTYAAMVYGEGEKADCPCCAIEKSYENGVTDEFVVPVVVDGGAQVKPNDSVIFFNFRPDRAREITRTFVDPEFKGFERKNGFFPVNFVCMTQYDATMPNVDVAFKPQTLKNTLGEYVSNKGMTQLRIAETEKYAHVTFFFNGGVEKQYEGEDRILVKSPAVATYDLQPEMSAYEVTDKLVPAIESGKYDMIILNYANCDMVGHTGVFEAAVKAVEAVDTCVGRVVEAIK
;
A
#
# COMPACT_ATOMS: atom_id res chain seq x y z
N THR A 1 20.94 -11.82 3.31
CA THR A 1 19.85 -12.46 2.56
C THR A 1 19.32 -11.54 1.46
N VAL A 2 18.79 -12.11 0.38
CA VAL A 2 18.06 -11.42 -0.68
C VAL A 2 16.70 -12.09 -0.84
N SER A 3 15.64 -11.30 -0.99
CA SER A 3 14.28 -11.84 -1.14
C SER A 3 13.39 -10.86 -1.89
N GLY A 4 12.61 -11.34 -2.83
CA GLY A 4 11.58 -10.57 -3.49
C GLY A 4 10.45 -10.18 -2.53
N ARG A 5 9.75 -9.09 -2.83
CA ARG A 5 8.67 -8.58 -1.98
C ARG A 5 7.47 -9.53 -1.89
N TYR A 6 7.29 -10.42 -2.85
CA TYR A 6 6.27 -11.47 -2.84
C TYR A 6 6.36 -12.34 -1.58
N TYR A 7 7.58 -12.58 -1.08
CA TYR A 7 7.85 -13.33 0.13
C TYR A 7 8.06 -12.44 1.37
N ALA A 8 8.90 -11.41 1.22
CA ALA A 8 9.34 -10.60 2.34
C ALA A 8 8.32 -9.53 2.75
N MET A 9 7.41 -9.16 1.87
CA MET A 9 6.53 -8.01 2.03
C MET A 9 5.07 -8.37 1.69
N ASP A 10 4.62 -9.54 2.12
CA ASP A 10 3.21 -9.91 2.06
C ASP A 10 2.37 -8.99 2.96
N ARG A 11 1.07 -8.84 2.63
CA ARG A 11 0.11 -8.05 3.41
C ARG A 11 -1.27 -8.69 3.49
N ASP A 12 -1.40 -9.91 2.97
CA ASP A 12 -2.67 -10.62 2.80
C ASP A 12 -2.71 -11.92 3.61
N ASN A 13 -1.80 -12.04 4.62
CA ASN A 13 -1.65 -13.17 5.53
C ASN A 13 -1.26 -14.49 4.84
N ASN A 14 -0.47 -14.40 3.77
CA ASN A 14 0.13 -15.58 3.14
C ASN A 14 1.38 -16.00 3.93
N TRP A 15 1.16 -16.55 5.11
CA TRP A 15 2.21 -16.84 6.07
C TRP A 15 3.27 -17.82 5.58
N ASP A 16 2.91 -18.74 4.67
CA ASP A 16 3.81 -19.64 3.97
C ASP A 16 4.91 -18.90 3.17
N ARG A 17 4.60 -17.70 2.67
CA ARG A 17 5.56 -16.83 1.98
C ARG A 17 6.47 -16.11 2.97
N VAL A 18 5.87 -15.51 3.99
CA VAL A 18 6.58 -14.76 5.05
C VAL A 18 7.53 -15.69 5.80
N GLU A 19 7.12 -16.92 6.10
CA GLU A 19 7.92 -17.94 6.77
C GLU A 19 9.24 -18.21 6.04
N LYS A 20 9.22 -18.29 4.70
CA LYS A 20 10.45 -18.52 3.92
C LYS A 20 11.47 -17.40 4.12
N THR A 21 11.02 -16.15 4.14
CA THR A 21 11.92 -15.01 4.39
C THR A 21 12.42 -14.99 5.83
N TYR A 22 11.55 -15.27 6.80
CA TYR A 22 11.93 -15.40 8.20
C TYR A 22 12.98 -16.52 8.41
N ALA A 23 12.74 -17.68 7.78
CA ALA A 23 13.66 -18.81 7.85
C ALA A 23 15.04 -18.49 7.24
N ALA A 24 15.08 -17.75 6.14
CA ALA A 24 16.33 -17.28 5.56
C ALA A 24 17.11 -16.35 6.52
N MET A 25 16.39 -15.42 7.19
CA MET A 25 17.02 -14.46 8.10
C MET A 25 17.42 -15.07 9.44
N VAL A 26 16.65 -16.01 9.99
CA VAL A 26 16.83 -16.53 11.35
C VAL A 26 17.55 -17.88 11.36
N TYR A 27 17.21 -18.77 10.44
CA TYR A 27 17.78 -20.13 10.41
C TYR A 27 18.87 -20.32 9.36
N GLY A 28 19.04 -19.34 8.46
CA GLY A 28 19.92 -19.49 7.31
C GLY A 28 19.42 -20.54 6.31
N GLU A 29 18.10 -20.78 6.28
CA GLU A 29 17.43 -21.71 5.37
C GLU A 29 16.92 -20.97 4.12
N GLY A 30 17.22 -21.51 2.95
CA GLY A 30 16.87 -20.95 1.65
C GLY A 30 17.86 -21.35 0.59
N GLU A 31 17.68 -20.82 -0.62
CA GLU A 31 18.69 -20.97 -1.66
C GLU A 31 20.03 -20.37 -1.20
N LYS A 32 21.15 -20.82 -1.78
CA LYS A 32 22.48 -20.34 -1.43
C LYS A 32 23.10 -19.61 -2.61
N ALA A 33 23.84 -18.54 -2.30
CA ALA A 33 24.64 -17.80 -3.26
C ALA A 33 25.88 -17.21 -2.60
N ASP A 34 26.95 -17.11 -3.38
CA ASP A 34 28.23 -16.56 -2.90
C ASP A 34 28.16 -15.02 -2.76
N CYS A 35 27.30 -14.37 -3.54
CA CYS A 35 27.13 -12.92 -3.49
C CYS A 35 25.67 -12.50 -3.77
N PRO A 36 25.24 -11.31 -3.32
CA PRO A 36 23.89 -10.82 -3.57
C PRO A 36 23.59 -10.62 -5.07
N CYS A 37 24.54 -10.10 -5.84
CA CYS A 37 24.37 -9.89 -7.28
C CYS A 37 24.22 -11.22 -8.02
N CYS A 38 25.05 -12.22 -7.68
CA CYS A 38 24.97 -13.56 -8.25
C CYS A 38 23.60 -14.22 -7.99
N ALA A 39 23.00 -13.98 -6.82
CA ALA A 39 21.66 -14.46 -6.49
C ALA A 39 20.60 -13.88 -7.45
N ILE A 40 20.68 -12.59 -7.74
CA ILE A 40 19.75 -11.90 -8.63
C ILE A 40 19.96 -12.32 -10.10
N GLU A 41 21.21 -12.36 -10.56
CA GLU A 41 21.55 -12.80 -11.92
C GLU A 41 21.02 -14.22 -12.18
N LYS A 42 21.28 -15.15 -11.27
CA LYS A 42 20.75 -16.51 -11.34
C LYS A 42 19.21 -16.56 -11.36
N SER A 43 18.56 -15.71 -10.58
CA SER A 43 17.08 -15.59 -10.59
C SER A 43 16.59 -15.16 -11.96
N TYR A 44 17.21 -14.14 -12.57
CA TYR A 44 16.85 -13.65 -13.90
C TYR A 44 17.10 -14.68 -15.00
N GLU A 45 18.20 -15.42 -14.94
CA GLU A 45 18.47 -16.54 -15.84
C GLU A 45 17.37 -17.60 -15.83
N ASN A 46 16.73 -17.79 -14.67
CA ASN A 46 15.58 -18.69 -14.50
C ASN A 46 14.22 -18.03 -14.83
N GLY A 47 14.21 -16.81 -15.36
CA GLY A 47 12.99 -16.07 -15.72
C GLY A 47 12.22 -15.53 -14.52
N VAL A 48 12.81 -15.51 -13.32
CA VAL A 48 12.20 -15.00 -12.09
C VAL A 48 12.77 -13.61 -11.79
N THR A 49 11.92 -12.58 -11.92
CA THR A 49 12.32 -11.20 -11.77
C THR A 49 11.97 -10.65 -10.38
N ASP A 50 12.56 -9.55 -10.03
CA ASP A 50 12.56 -8.73 -8.81
C ASP A 50 11.55 -9.11 -7.72
N GLU A 51 10.27 -8.97 -8.00
CA GLU A 51 9.19 -9.20 -7.04
C GLU A 51 9.15 -10.64 -6.52
N PHE A 52 9.52 -11.58 -7.38
CA PHE A 52 9.35 -13.02 -7.14
C PHE A 52 10.65 -13.74 -6.77
N VAL A 53 11.75 -13.02 -6.57
CA VAL A 53 13.02 -13.62 -6.14
C VAL A 53 12.83 -14.42 -4.86
N VAL A 54 13.08 -15.73 -4.96
CA VAL A 54 12.97 -16.65 -3.82
C VAL A 54 13.99 -16.26 -2.75
N PRO A 55 13.68 -16.39 -1.43
CA PRO A 55 14.62 -16.05 -0.38
C PRO A 55 15.96 -16.80 -0.51
N VAL A 56 17.04 -16.05 -0.65
CA VAL A 56 18.43 -16.52 -0.79
C VAL A 56 19.24 -16.12 0.42
N VAL A 57 20.00 -17.06 0.96
CA VAL A 57 21.00 -16.81 2.00
C VAL A 57 22.36 -16.65 1.31
N VAL A 58 23.00 -15.51 1.53
CA VAL A 58 24.31 -15.19 0.95
C VAL A 58 25.42 -15.66 1.90
N ASP A 59 26.46 -16.27 1.34
CA ASP A 59 27.60 -16.76 2.11
C ASP A 59 28.28 -15.63 2.91
N GLY A 60 28.72 -15.96 4.12
CA GLY A 60 29.28 -15.00 5.06
C GLY A 60 28.27 -14.09 5.74
N GLY A 61 26.98 -14.20 5.41
CA GLY A 61 25.90 -13.48 6.10
C GLY A 61 25.62 -14.07 7.48
N ALA A 62 25.29 -13.20 8.45
CA ALA A 62 24.86 -13.61 9.78
C ALA A 62 23.34 -13.81 9.84
N GLN A 63 22.90 -14.76 10.66
CA GLN A 63 21.51 -14.93 11.04
C GLN A 63 21.16 -14.02 12.20
N VAL A 64 19.88 -13.61 12.27
CA VAL A 64 19.36 -12.84 13.41
C VAL A 64 19.31 -13.72 14.65
N LYS A 65 19.87 -13.24 15.76
CA LYS A 65 19.99 -13.95 17.04
C LYS A 65 19.28 -13.18 18.17
N PRO A 66 19.02 -13.84 19.31
CA PRO A 66 18.52 -13.17 20.50
C PRO A 66 19.35 -11.94 20.88
N ASN A 67 18.67 -10.84 21.19
CA ASN A 67 19.23 -9.54 21.55
C ASN A 67 19.95 -8.77 20.42
N ASP A 68 19.89 -9.23 19.18
CA ASP A 68 20.36 -8.44 18.05
C ASP A 68 19.49 -7.18 17.89
N SER A 69 20.08 -6.17 17.25
CA SER A 69 19.37 -4.95 16.87
C SER A 69 18.97 -5.01 15.39
N VAL A 70 17.69 -4.78 15.12
CA VAL A 70 17.10 -4.76 13.78
C VAL A 70 16.56 -3.36 13.50
N ILE A 71 17.01 -2.74 12.44
CA ILE A 71 16.42 -1.48 11.94
C ILE A 71 15.71 -1.80 10.64
N PHE A 72 14.37 -1.66 10.64
CA PHE A 72 13.58 -1.89 9.44
C PHE A 72 13.35 -0.57 8.71
N PHE A 73 14.02 -0.41 7.59
CA PHE A 73 14.14 0.87 6.89
C PHE A 73 12.91 1.27 6.05
N ASN A 74 11.89 0.41 5.96
CA ASN A 74 10.65 0.69 5.25
C ASN A 74 9.86 1.79 5.97
N PHE A 75 9.46 2.84 5.25
CA PHE A 75 8.61 3.90 5.82
C PHE A 75 7.11 3.67 5.58
N ARG A 76 6.71 2.88 4.56
CA ARG A 76 5.31 2.48 4.35
C ARG A 76 4.97 1.29 5.25
N PRO A 77 3.84 1.36 6.02
CA PRO A 77 3.52 0.34 7.02
C PRO A 77 2.90 -0.94 6.45
N ASP A 78 2.11 -0.83 5.39
CA ASP A 78 1.21 -1.89 4.91
C ASP A 78 1.91 -3.24 4.68
N ARG A 79 3.03 -3.24 3.98
CA ARG A 79 3.82 -4.44 3.67
C ARG A 79 4.95 -4.73 4.66
N ALA A 80 5.12 -3.90 5.68
CA ALA A 80 6.12 -4.12 6.72
C ALA A 80 5.55 -4.85 7.95
N ARG A 81 4.22 -4.83 8.14
CA ARG A 81 3.55 -5.34 9.34
C ARG A 81 3.79 -6.81 9.57
N GLU A 82 3.58 -7.65 8.58
CA GLU A 82 3.60 -9.10 8.75
C GLU A 82 4.97 -9.61 9.13
N ILE A 83 6.00 -9.29 8.36
CA ILE A 83 7.36 -9.73 8.66
C ILE A 83 7.85 -9.16 10.01
N THR A 84 7.47 -7.94 10.37
CA THR A 84 7.82 -7.38 11.69
C THR A 84 7.18 -8.18 12.82
N ARG A 85 5.88 -8.54 12.72
CA ARG A 85 5.20 -9.35 13.72
C ARG A 85 5.86 -10.70 13.96
N THR A 86 6.45 -11.30 12.94
CA THR A 86 7.15 -12.58 13.09
C THR A 86 8.34 -12.50 14.05
N PHE A 87 8.96 -11.31 14.17
CA PHE A 87 10.09 -11.08 15.08
C PHE A 87 9.67 -10.63 16.48
N VAL A 88 8.64 -9.78 16.56
CA VAL A 88 8.39 -8.98 17.77
C VAL A 88 7.19 -9.43 18.59
N ASP A 89 6.27 -10.18 18.02
CA ASP A 89 5.03 -10.60 18.67
C ASP A 89 5.19 -11.99 19.31
N PRO A 90 5.22 -12.11 20.66
CA PRO A 90 5.28 -13.41 21.32
C PRO A 90 4.05 -14.28 21.07
N GLU A 91 2.88 -13.65 20.82
CA GLU A 91 1.60 -14.32 20.55
C GLU A 91 1.37 -14.65 19.07
N PHE A 92 2.37 -14.43 18.22
CA PHE A 92 2.28 -14.68 16.78
C PHE A 92 1.92 -16.15 16.47
N LYS A 93 0.94 -16.34 15.58
CA LYS A 93 0.36 -17.66 15.22
C LYS A 93 0.35 -17.96 13.72
N GLY A 94 0.97 -17.13 12.89
CA GLY A 94 0.96 -17.31 11.43
C GLY A 94 1.70 -18.56 10.95
N PHE A 95 2.78 -18.93 11.64
CA PHE A 95 3.54 -20.17 11.47
C PHE A 95 4.29 -20.52 12.77
N GLU A 96 4.78 -21.77 12.87
CA GLU A 96 5.55 -22.22 14.03
C GLU A 96 7.02 -21.79 13.91
N ARG A 97 7.49 -21.00 14.87
CA ARG A 97 8.90 -20.61 14.97
C ARG A 97 9.70 -21.76 15.61
N LYS A 98 10.59 -22.42 14.84
CA LYS A 98 11.38 -23.59 15.28
C LYS A 98 12.13 -23.37 16.59
N ASN A 99 12.62 -22.14 16.82
CA ASN A 99 13.37 -21.76 18.02
C ASN A 99 12.49 -21.04 19.06
N GLY A 100 11.16 -21.03 18.87
CA GLY A 100 10.25 -20.25 19.67
C GLY A 100 10.41 -18.74 19.46
N PHE A 101 9.82 -17.96 20.35
CA PHE A 101 10.04 -16.51 20.40
C PHE A 101 11.37 -16.21 21.10
N PHE A 102 12.11 -15.24 20.58
CA PHE A 102 13.25 -14.64 21.24
C PHE A 102 13.26 -13.12 21.06
N PRO A 103 13.74 -12.36 22.06
CA PRO A 103 13.73 -10.90 21.98
C PRO A 103 14.81 -10.39 21.02
N VAL A 104 14.45 -9.35 20.26
CA VAL A 104 15.36 -8.51 19.47
C VAL A 104 15.07 -7.04 19.79
N ASN A 105 16.05 -6.16 19.61
CA ASN A 105 15.85 -4.71 19.68
C ASN A 105 15.37 -4.22 18.31
N PHE A 106 14.06 -4.15 18.11
CA PHE A 106 13.48 -3.88 16.81
C PHE A 106 13.05 -2.42 16.66
N VAL A 107 13.63 -1.72 15.70
CA VAL A 107 13.30 -0.32 15.37
C VAL A 107 12.58 -0.26 14.04
N CYS A 108 11.31 0.10 14.07
CA CYS A 108 10.52 0.42 12.87
C CYS A 108 10.82 1.85 12.41
N MET A 109 11.01 2.07 11.12
CA MET A 109 11.22 3.42 10.60
C MET A 109 10.01 4.32 10.90
N THR A 110 8.79 3.82 10.71
CA THR A 110 7.53 4.48 11.07
C THR A 110 6.66 3.54 11.91
N GLN A 111 5.58 4.02 12.46
CA GLN A 111 4.63 3.18 13.18
C GLN A 111 3.86 2.29 12.19
N TYR A 112 4.22 1.01 12.13
CA TYR A 112 3.56 0.06 11.22
C TYR A 112 2.19 -0.37 11.73
N ASP A 113 2.04 -0.52 13.04
CA ASP A 113 0.81 -0.88 13.71
C ASP A 113 0.88 -0.45 15.18
N ALA A 114 -0.17 0.26 15.64
CA ALA A 114 -0.23 0.76 17.02
C ALA A 114 -0.33 -0.37 18.08
N THR A 115 -0.76 -1.57 17.67
CA THR A 115 -0.90 -2.74 18.54
C THR A 115 0.34 -3.65 18.56
N MET A 116 1.38 -3.29 17.82
CA MET A 116 2.58 -4.12 17.67
C MET A 116 3.44 -4.02 18.94
N PRO A 117 3.71 -5.15 19.63
CA PRO A 117 4.53 -5.13 20.83
C PRO A 117 6.02 -5.08 20.50
N ASN A 118 6.85 -4.78 21.49
CA ASN A 118 8.31 -4.94 21.46
C ASN A 118 9.00 -4.23 20.30
N VAL A 119 8.52 -3.04 19.91
CA VAL A 119 9.13 -2.21 18.87
C VAL A 119 9.37 -0.79 19.36
N ASP A 120 10.47 -0.22 18.89
CA ASP A 120 10.67 1.22 18.90
C ASP A 120 10.28 1.81 17.53
N VAL A 121 9.90 3.08 17.51
CA VAL A 121 9.53 3.81 16.29
C VAL A 121 10.42 5.03 16.13
N ALA A 122 11.22 5.04 15.05
CA ALA A 122 12.15 6.13 14.78
C ALA A 122 11.42 7.45 14.47
N PHE A 123 10.40 7.39 13.60
CA PHE A 123 9.57 8.55 13.23
C PHE A 123 8.12 8.29 13.62
N LYS A 124 7.73 8.80 14.77
CA LYS A 124 6.37 8.65 15.30
C LYS A 124 5.36 9.39 14.42
N PRO A 125 4.08 8.91 14.33
CA PRO A 125 3.03 9.60 13.61
C PRO A 125 2.86 11.04 14.11
N GLN A 126 2.72 11.96 13.17
CA GLN A 126 2.37 13.35 13.47
C GLN A 126 0.88 13.54 13.21
N THR A 127 0.16 14.07 14.19
CA THR A 127 -1.24 14.47 14.00
C THR A 127 -1.25 15.81 13.26
N LEU A 128 -1.76 15.80 12.04
CA LEU A 128 -1.96 17.01 11.26
C LEU A 128 -3.21 17.74 11.78
N LYS A 129 -3.08 19.03 12.02
CA LYS A 129 -4.18 19.91 12.37
C LYS A 129 -4.45 20.87 11.23
N ASN A 130 -5.68 21.32 11.11
CA ASN A 130 -6.09 22.31 10.12
C ASN A 130 -5.80 21.81 8.69
N THR A 131 -6.11 20.54 8.43
CA THR A 131 -6.11 19.97 7.06
C THR A 131 -7.14 20.72 6.21
N LEU A 132 -7.02 20.65 4.88
CA LEU A 132 -7.92 21.36 3.99
C LEU A 132 -9.39 21.02 4.27
N GLY A 133 -9.72 19.74 4.49
CA GLY A 133 -11.09 19.31 4.80
C GLY A 133 -11.60 19.88 6.12
N GLU A 134 -10.75 19.88 7.16
CA GLU A 134 -11.06 20.50 8.45
C GLU A 134 -11.25 22.02 8.32
N TYR A 135 -10.37 22.68 7.56
CA TYR A 135 -10.45 24.13 7.35
C TYR A 135 -11.75 24.54 6.63
N VAL A 136 -12.11 23.83 5.54
CA VAL A 136 -13.35 24.07 4.79
C VAL A 136 -14.56 23.88 5.68
N SER A 137 -14.62 22.80 6.47
CA SER A 137 -15.67 22.53 7.44
C SER A 137 -15.79 23.63 8.50
N ASN A 138 -14.65 24.06 9.08
CA ASN A 138 -14.61 25.13 10.09
C ASN A 138 -15.07 26.50 9.54
N LYS A 139 -15.08 26.68 8.23
CA LYS A 139 -15.63 27.86 7.56
C LYS A 139 -17.14 27.74 7.24
N GLY A 140 -17.77 26.63 7.63
CA GLY A 140 -19.18 26.36 7.32
C GLY A 140 -19.44 26.09 5.84
N MET A 141 -18.39 25.75 5.07
CA MET A 141 -18.47 25.41 3.65
C MET A 141 -18.75 23.94 3.45
N THR A 142 -19.34 23.61 2.32
CA THR A 142 -19.70 22.25 1.92
C THR A 142 -18.64 21.62 1.00
N GLN A 143 -18.43 20.32 1.16
CA GLN A 143 -17.43 19.61 0.37
C GLN A 143 -17.86 18.20 -0.02
N LEU A 144 -17.45 17.75 -1.21
CA LEU A 144 -17.67 16.40 -1.70
C LEU A 144 -16.34 15.67 -1.89
N ARG A 145 -16.27 14.41 -1.45
CA ARG A 145 -15.20 13.47 -1.76
C ARG A 145 -15.76 12.36 -2.64
N ILE A 146 -15.15 12.14 -3.80
CA ILE A 146 -15.63 11.15 -4.75
C ILE A 146 -14.46 10.39 -5.39
N ALA A 147 -14.54 9.07 -5.33
CA ALA A 147 -13.60 8.16 -6.00
C ALA A 147 -14.22 6.75 -6.09
N GLU A 148 -13.62 5.92 -6.90
CA GLU A 148 -13.85 4.48 -6.84
C GLU A 148 -13.03 3.79 -5.74
N THR A 149 -13.36 2.51 -5.40
CA THR A 149 -12.83 1.78 -4.23
C THR A 149 -11.33 1.90 -4.07
N GLU A 150 -10.54 1.73 -5.14
CA GLU A 150 -9.06 1.74 -5.10
C GLU A 150 -8.47 3.09 -4.66
N LYS A 151 -9.18 4.18 -4.86
CA LYS A 151 -8.75 5.54 -4.53
C LYS A 151 -9.62 6.25 -3.49
N TYR A 152 -10.60 5.56 -2.92
CA TYR A 152 -11.50 6.17 -1.94
C TYR A 152 -10.76 6.65 -0.67
N ALA A 153 -9.87 5.82 -0.14
CA ALA A 153 -9.05 6.20 1.01
C ALA A 153 -8.15 7.43 0.72
N HIS A 154 -7.74 7.61 -0.54
CA HIS A 154 -6.89 8.74 -0.92
C HIS A 154 -7.63 10.08 -0.84
N VAL A 155 -8.92 10.11 -1.17
CA VAL A 155 -9.74 11.33 -1.08
C VAL A 155 -10.43 11.51 0.28
N THR A 156 -10.34 10.53 1.18
CA THR A 156 -10.96 10.55 2.52
C THR A 156 -9.90 10.47 3.61
N PHE A 157 -9.53 9.29 4.05
CA PHE A 157 -8.60 9.04 5.16
C PHE A 157 -7.25 9.75 4.99
N PHE A 158 -6.57 9.53 3.86
CA PHE A 158 -5.25 10.14 3.62
C PHE A 158 -5.35 11.65 3.42
N PHE A 159 -6.35 12.11 2.70
CA PHE A 159 -6.58 13.54 2.47
C PHE A 159 -6.89 14.30 3.78
N ASN A 160 -7.52 13.62 4.73
CA ASN A 160 -7.83 14.15 6.05
C ASN A 160 -6.68 13.93 7.06
N GLY A 161 -5.46 13.62 6.59
CA GLY A 161 -4.28 13.47 7.44
C GLY A 161 -4.32 12.24 8.36
N GLY A 162 -4.95 11.15 7.91
CA GLY A 162 -5.09 9.90 8.67
C GLY A 162 -6.30 9.90 9.63
N VAL A 163 -7.26 10.79 9.41
CA VAL A 163 -8.51 10.84 10.17
C VAL A 163 -9.66 10.26 9.37
N GLU A 164 -10.26 9.19 9.87
CA GLU A 164 -11.42 8.54 9.21
C GLU A 164 -12.71 9.33 9.33
N LYS A 165 -12.81 10.17 10.36
CA LYS A 165 -14.00 10.96 10.62
C LYS A 165 -14.37 11.86 9.44
N GLN A 166 -15.63 11.81 9.04
CA GLN A 166 -16.24 12.75 8.12
C GLN A 166 -16.45 14.10 8.82
N TYR A 167 -16.02 15.19 8.19
CA TYR A 167 -16.23 16.53 8.73
C TYR A 167 -17.65 17.04 8.50
N GLU A 168 -18.08 18.01 9.27
CA GLU A 168 -19.37 18.68 9.04
C GLU A 168 -19.37 19.35 7.66
N GLY A 169 -20.45 19.17 6.89
CA GLY A 169 -20.52 19.64 5.51
C GLY A 169 -19.77 18.80 4.49
N GLU A 170 -19.16 17.66 4.89
CA GLU A 170 -18.48 16.75 4.00
C GLU A 170 -19.40 15.59 3.59
N ASP A 171 -19.69 15.48 2.29
CA ASP A 171 -20.34 14.31 1.71
C ASP A 171 -19.29 13.39 1.02
N ARG A 172 -19.60 12.10 0.93
CA ARG A 172 -18.75 11.09 0.33
C ARG A 172 -19.53 10.22 -0.66
N ILE A 173 -19.00 10.06 -1.87
CA ILE A 173 -19.54 9.16 -2.89
C ILE A 173 -18.46 8.10 -3.20
N LEU A 174 -18.78 6.86 -2.88
CA LEU A 174 -17.97 5.70 -3.25
C LEU A 174 -18.60 5.00 -4.44
N VAL A 175 -17.80 4.78 -5.49
CA VAL A 175 -18.13 3.92 -6.64
C VAL A 175 -17.32 2.63 -6.50
N LYS A 176 -17.93 1.48 -6.79
CA LYS A 176 -17.20 0.21 -6.74
C LYS A 176 -16.24 0.11 -7.91
N SER A 177 -15.00 -0.28 -7.66
CA SER A 177 -14.06 -0.66 -8.72
C SER A 177 -14.51 -1.97 -9.39
N PRO A 178 -14.15 -2.20 -10.66
CA PRO A 178 -14.49 -3.43 -11.37
C PRO A 178 -13.91 -4.67 -10.68
N ALA A 179 -14.68 -5.76 -10.65
CA ALA A 179 -14.26 -7.03 -10.10
C ALA A 179 -13.48 -7.85 -11.16
N VAL A 180 -12.29 -7.37 -11.55
CA VAL A 180 -11.38 -8.04 -12.49
C VAL A 180 -10.10 -8.48 -11.80
N ALA A 181 -9.41 -9.46 -12.36
CA ALA A 181 -8.17 -9.96 -11.76
C ALA A 181 -7.05 -8.91 -11.79
N THR A 182 -6.93 -8.18 -12.91
CA THR A 182 -6.00 -7.07 -13.11
C THR A 182 -6.68 -5.99 -13.95
N TYR A 183 -6.33 -4.73 -13.74
CA TYR A 183 -7.06 -3.61 -14.35
C TYR A 183 -6.69 -3.32 -15.81
N ASP A 184 -5.69 -3.99 -16.38
CA ASP A 184 -5.45 -4.01 -17.83
C ASP A 184 -6.59 -4.71 -18.62
N LEU A 185 -7.37 -5.57 -17.97
CA LEU A 185 -8.54 -6.21 -18.55
C LEU A 185 -9.74 -5.26 -18.66
N GLN A 186 -9.77 -4.17 -17.90
CA GLN A 186 -10.80 -3.14 -17.92
C GLN A 186 -10.18 -1.77 -17.62
N PRO A 187 -9.45 -1.15 -18.58
CA PRO A 187 -8.66 0.07 -18.35
C PRO A 187 -9.49 1.31 -17.99
N GLU A 188 -10.73 1.38 -18.45
CA GLU A 188 -11.68 2.45 -18.09
C GLU A 188 -12.09 2.38 -16.61
N MET A 189 -11.88 1.24 -15.95
CA MET A 189 -12.27 1.00 -14.57
C MET A 189 -13.71 1.52 -14.31
N SER A 190 -13.91 2.33 -13.28
CA SER A 190 -15.21 2.94 -13.00
C SER A 190 -15.25 4.46 -13.29
N ALA A 191 -14.32 4.98 -14.11
CA ALA A 191 -14.22 6.42 -14.36
C ALA A 191 -15.52 7.04 -14.91
N TYR A 192 -16.20 6.35 -15.82
CA TYR A 192 -17.48 6.82 -16.38
C TYR A 192 -18.58 6.90 -15.31
N GLU A 193 -18.73 5.87 -14.47
CA GLU A 193 -19.73 5.87 -13.38
C GLU A 193 -19.42 6.94 -12.33
N VAL A 194 -18.15 7.15 -12.00
CA VAL A 194 -17.70 8.25 -11.13
C VAL A 194 -18.14 9.58 -11.73
N THR A 195 -17.92 9.79 -13.04
CA THR A 195 -18.27 11.02 -13.75
C THR A 195 -19.79 11.21 -13.83
N ASP A 196 -20.56 10.13 -14.05
CA ASP A 196 -22.02 10.17 -14.08
C ASP A 196 -22.65 10.61 -12.75
N LYS A 197 -21.98 10.34 -11.63
CA LYS A 197 -22.38 10.81 -10.29
C LYS A 197 -21.83 12.20 -9.98
N LEU A 198 -20.68 12.55 -10.53
CA LEU A 198 -20.02 13.82 -10.26
C LEU A 198 -20.68 14.99 -10.98
N VAL A 199 -21.01 14.83 -12.29
CA VAL A 199 -21.59 15.91 -13.10
C VAL A 199 -22.86 16.48 -12.46
N PRO A 200 -23.88 15.67 -12.08
CA PRO A 200 -25.06 16.20 -11.38
C PRO A 200 -24.73 16.86 -10.02
N ALA A 201 -23.69 16.38 -9.33
CA ALA A 201 -23.25 16.99 -8.07
C ALA A 201 -22.65 18.39 -8.28
N ILE A 202 -21.92 18.61 -9.38
CA ILE A 202 -21.40 19.92 -9.78
C ILE A 202 -22.57 20.83 -10.16
N GLU A 203 -23.46 20.40 -11.06
CA GLU A 203 -24.61 21.17 -11.56
C GLU A 203 -25.60 21.54 -10.45
N SER A 204 -25.63 20.77 -9.36
CA SER A 204 -26.50 21.08 -8.21
C SER A 204 -26.10 22.37 -7.48
N GLY A 205 -24.87 22.85 -7.64
CA GLY A 205 -24.32 23.99 -6.90
C GLY A 205 -24.26 23.78 -5.39
N LYS A 206 -24.40 22.53 -4.89
CA LYS A 206 -24.43 22.21 -3.46
C LYS A 206 -23.06 22.37 -2.79
N TYR A 207 -21.98 22.11 -3.51
CA TYR A 207 -20.66 21.99 -2.93
C TYR A 207 -19.75 23.17 -3.28
N ASP A 208 -19.15 23.76 -2.25
CA ASP A 208 -18.12 24.79 -2.41
C ASP A 208 -16.78 24.20 -2.86
N MET A 209 -16.52 22.92 -2.52
CA MET A 209 -15.31 22.21 -2.89
C MET A 209 -15.60 20.75 -3.23
N ILE A 210 -14.97 20.25 -4.28
CA ILE A 210 -15.07 18.84 -4.70
C ILE A 210 -13.65 18.27 -4.84
N ILE A 211 -13.39 17.14 -4.22
CA ILE A 211 -12.15 16.36 -4.37
C ILE A 211 -12.48 15.06 -5.08
N LEU A 212 -11.96 14.92 -6.29
CA LEU A 212 -12.10 13.76 -7.17
C LEU A 212 -10.74 13.07 -7.35
N ASN A 213 -10.74 11.74 -7.38
CA ASN A 213 -9.58 10.96 -7.82
C ASN A 213 -10.04 9.86 -8.80
N TYR A 214 -9.56 9.93 -10.04
CA TYR A 214 -9.68 8.84 -11.02
C TYR A 214 -8.56 7.83 -10.81
N ALA A 215 -8.91 6.56 -10.61
CA ALA A 215 -7.94 5.51 -10.27
C ALA A 215 -7.13 5.00 -11.47
N ASN A 216 -7.59 5.22 -12.68
CA ASN A 216 -7.18 4.55 -13.90
C ASN A 216 -5.68 4.60 -14.20
N CYS A 217 -5.08 5.80 -14.25
CA CYS A 217 -3.68 5.93 -14.67
C CYS A 217 -2.71 5.25 -13.70
N ASP A 218 -3.00 5.30 -12.41
CA ASP A 218 -2.20 4.62 -11.38
C ASP A 218 -2.41 3.11 -11.41
N MET A 219 -3.66 2.66 -11.30
CA MET A 219 -3.97 1.25 -11.15
C MET A 219 -3.66 0.42 -12.40
N VAL A 220 -3.99 0.93 -13.58
CA VAL A 220 -3.66 0.29 -14.85
C VAL A 220 -2.15 0.38 -15.13
N GLY A 221 -1.52 1.50 -14.80
CA GLY A 221 -0.08 1.68 -14.94
C GLY A 221 0.74 0.63 -14.17
N HIS A 222 0.26 0.21 -13.02
CA HIS A 222 0.90 -0.86 -12.22
C HIS A 222 0.92 -2.22 -12.90
N THR A 223 0.08 -2.46 -13.92
CA THR A 223 0.08 -3.72 -14.67
C THR A 223 1.23 -3.83 -15.68
N GLY A 224 1.83 -2.69 -16.07
CA GLY A 224 2.91 -2.63 -17.06
C GLY A 224 2.45 -2.88 -18.51
N VAL A 225 1.15 -2.94 -18.79
CA VAL A 225 0.58 -3.15 -20.14
C VAL A 225 0.36 -1.80 -20.80
N PHE A 226 1.23 -1.44 -21.76
CA PHE A 226 1.25 -0.11 -22.39
C PHE A 226 -0.06 0.26 -23.07
N GLU A 227 -0.63 -0.63 -23.89
CA GLU A 227 -1.88 -0.39 -24.60
C GLU A 227 -3.08 -0.18 -23.65
N ALA A 228 -3.06 -0.86 -22.49
CA ALA A 228 -4.06 -0.65 -21.46
C ALA A 228 -3.87 0.71 -20.79
N ALA A 229 -2.64 1.13 -20.53
CA ALA A 229 -2.34 2.45 -19.97
C ALA A 229 -2.81 3.58 -20.92
N VAL A 230 -2.63 3.43 -22.24
CA VAL A 230 -3.16 4.40 -23.23
C VAL A 230 -4.67 4.50 -23.12
N LYS A 231 -5.40 3.38 -23.11
CA LYS A 231 -6.88 3.37 -22.97
C LYS A 231 -7.34 3.98 -21.66
N ALA A 232 -6.60 3.76 -20.57
CA ALA A 232 -6.87 4.35 -19.26
C ALA A 232 -6.79 5.89 -19.32
N VAL A 233 -5.76 6.43 -19.99
CA VAL A 233 -5.60 7.88 -20.18
C VAL A 233 -6.74 8.45 -21.07
N GLU A 234 -7.10 7.79 -22.17
CA GLU A 234 -8.20 8.20 -23.06
C GLU A 234 -9.55 8.23 -22.31
N ALA A 235 -9.81 7.25 -21.44
CA ALA A 235 -11.02 7.23 -20.63
C ALA A 235 -11.05 8.39 -19.64
N VAL A 236 -9.94 8.67 -18.97
CA VAL A 236 -9.82 9.82 -18.05
C VAL A 236 -9.95 11.13 -18.77
N ASP A 237 -9.33 11.31 -19.95
CA ASP A 237 -9.44 12.52 -20.77
C ASP A 237 -10.89 12.81 -21.12
N THR A 238 -11.63 11.79 -21.58
CA THR A 238 -13.07 11.89 -21.88
C THR A 238 -13.88 12.32 -20.64
N CYS A 239 -13.60 11.71 -19.49
CA CYS A 239 -14.27 12.02 -18.23
C CYS A 239 -13.97 13.45 -17.76
N VAL A 240 -12.70 13.85 -17.81
CA VAL A 240 -12.27 15.22 -17.46
C VAL A 240 -12.91 16.25 -18.37
N GLY A 241 -13.03 15.96 -19.67
CA GLY A 241 -13.75 16.82 -20.61
C GLY A 241 -15.20 17.11 -20.15
N ARG A 242 -15.94 16.07 -19.75
CA ARG A 242 -17.31 16.19 -19.22
C ARG A 242 -17.36 17.01 -17.91
N VAL A 243 -16.40 16.79 -17.02
CA VAL A 243 -16.32 17.55 -15.76
C VAL A 243 -16.04 19.03 -16.03
N VAL A 244 -15.12 19.34 -16.94
CA VAL A 244 -14.80 20.73 -17.33
C VAL A 244 -16.01 21.43 -17.94
N GLU A 245 -16.78 20.76 -18.81
CA GLU A 245 -18.01 21.35 -19.36
C GLU A 245 -19.07 21.60 -18.27
N ALA A 246 -19.20 20.73 -17.28
CA ALA A 246 -20.15 20.93 -16.19
C ALA A 246 -19.74 22.08 -15.23
N ILE A 247 -18.46 22.45 -15.17
CA ILE A 247 -17.97 23.56 -14.33
C ILE A 247 -18.13 24.92 -15.04
N LYS A 248 -18.10 24.96 -16.39
CA LYS A 248 -18.29 26.19 -17.19
C LYS A 248 -19.71 26.72 -17.13
#